data_b943e6472a9470468cb17c50ec4d1836
#
_entry.id   b943e6472a9470468cb17c50ec4d1836
#
_cell.length_a   1.000
_cell.length_b   1.000
_cell.length_c   1.000
_cell.angle_alpha   90.00
_cell.angle_beta   90.00
_cell.angle_gamma   90.00
#
_symmetry.space_group_name_H-M   'P 1'
#
loop_
_entity.id
_entity.type
_entity.pdbx_description
1 polymer ?
#
loop_
_entity_poly.entity_id
_entity_poly.type
_entity_poly.pdbx_seq_one_letter_code
_entity_poly.pdbx_strand_id
1 'polypeptide(L)'
;MIKIARRIVISGQMKLDKQDEDRRALRANEGNLKYAKSDDIDLTEEQKRAIKEYWDRYSFAYDVDYNAFKTFYNRTGVFDVHFIPHHVRTKFLSPYLTPVKYNAAFQNKAYFSKLMKNERHPNTIVRKVEGIYYNTEFERIPKDEAIKICLDKLESGREIVIKPSGKSGGKGVEFMAKATERQLRSMFRKKGRLFVVQEGIRQHEKMASLNESTVNTIRLVTMIHDHKFVPLSALIKVGASSARVDNYHCGGFLIGLDLNGVSRPYALALDHNKVTSLPSGVELDKEPFVVPNFSKVLELAKCAHLEIPMLKMLYWDIAIGEDGEPLIIEANSHGDTRMTQVVTGPLLGEYTDELLDKYILGRYYKRHANYNYNYHEYYDHIEIEAYDGRKKTVKVPAKIKGKPVTAICETAFAHNKSIVKVILPKSITKIGVRAFVSCSSLREINLKETLTNKIGTDAFYQCSSLKSGNKADIVAIRKGGKALSK
;
A
#
# COMPACT_ATOMS: atom_id res chain seq x y z
N MET A 1 -5.72 42.67 -12.16
CA MET A 1 -6.09 41.46 -12.97
C MET A 1 -5.40 40.19 -12.48
N ILE A 2 -4.10 40.14 -12.33
CA ILE A 2 -3.36 38.89 -11.90
C ILE A 2 -3.80 38.33 -10.54
N LYS A 3 -4.13 39.18 -9.54
CA LYS A 3 -4.64 38.73 -8.22
C LYS A 3 -6.02 38.09 -8.28
N ILE A 4 -6.89 38.56 -9.19
CA ILE A 4 -8.25 38.04 -9.40
C ILE A 4 -8.17 36.69 -10.13
N ALA A 5 -7.37 36.60 -11.20
CA ALA A 5 -7.15 35.38 -11.95
C ALA A 5 -6.58 34.27 -11.04
N ARG A 6 -5.65 34.62 -10.14
CA ARG A 6 -5.05 33.66 -9.18
C ARG A 6 -6.02 33.17 -8.10
N ARG A 7 -6.90 34.05 -7.61
CA ARG A 7 -8.00 33.67 -6.69
C ARG A 7 -9.02 32.75 -7.37
N ILE A 8 -9.31 32.99 -8.65
CA ILE A 8 -10.21 32.15 -9.46
C ILE A 8 -9.57 30.76 -9.70
N VAL A 9 -8.30 30.71 -10.05
CA VAL A 9 -7.58 29.43 -10.25
C VAL A 9 -7.49 28.65 -8.95
N ILE A 10 -7.13 29.27 -7.82
CA ILE A 10 -7.05 28.60 -6.51
C ILE A 10 -8.44 28.16 -6.04
N SER A 11 -9.48 28.99 -6.21
CA SER A 11 -10.85 28.61 -5.87
C SER A 11 -11.41 27.56 -6.82
N GLY A 12 -11.00 27.56 -8.09
CA GLY A 12 -11.31 26.53 -9.07
C GLY A 12 -10.64 25.19 -8.71
N GLN A 13 -9.35 25.23 -8.36
CA GLN A 13 -8.62 24.05 -7.91
C GLN A 13 -9.22 23.47 -6.62
N MET A 14 -9.51 24.33 -5.62
CA MET A 14 -10.19 23.89 -4.39
C MET A 14 -11.57 23.29 -4.63
N LYS A 15 -12.34 23.81 -5.61
CA LYS A 15 -13.64 23.24 -6.02
C LYS A 15 -13.46 21.90 -6.72
N LEU A 16 -12.47 21.76 -7.60
CA LEU A 16 -12.14 20.52 -8.28
C LEU A 16 -11.66 19.46 -7.28
N ASP A 17 -10.78 19.84 -6.34
CA ASP A 17 -10.30 18.96 -5.29
C ASP A 17 -11.44 18.50 -4.37
N LYS A 18 -12.37 19.41 -4.02
CA LYS A 18 -13.56 19.06 -3.24
C LYS A 18 -14.52 18.16 -4.03
N GLN A 19 -14.76 18.43 -5.31
CA GLN A 19 -15.60 17.57 -6.15
C GLN A 19 -14.97 16.18 -6.38
N ASP A 20 -13.64 16.09 -6.40
CA ASP A 20 -12.92 14.83 -6.47
C ASP A 20 -12.96 14.08 -5.11
N GLU A 21 -12.89 14.82 -3.99
CA GLU A 21 -13.09 14.26 -2.65
C GLU A 21 -14.53 13.76 -2.47
N ASP A 22 -15.54 14.52 -2.89
CA ASP A 22 -16.96 14.13 -2.83
C ASP A 22 -17.24 12.91 -3.73
N ARG A 23 -16.66 12.85 -4.94
CA ARG A 23 -16.75 11.68 -5.82
C ARG A 23 -16.03 10.45 -5.24
N ARG A 24 -14.89 10.62 -4.56
CA ARG A 24 -14.19 9.53 -3.88
C ARG A 24 -14.96 9.06 -2.66
N ALA A 25 -15.58 9.97 -1.90
CA ALA A 25 -16.44 9.63 -0.78
C ALA A 25 -17.70 8.88 -1.23
N LEU A 26 -18.36 9.31 -2.32
CA LEU A 26 -19.48 8.59 -2.95
C LEU A 26 -19.08 7.18 -3.40
N ARG A 27 -17.96 7.03 -4.11
CA ARG A 27 -17.43 5.71 -4.51
C ARG A 27 -17.00 4.86 -3.32
N ALA A 28 -16.56 5.47 -2.21
CA ALA A 28 -16.23 4.76 -0.99
C ALA A 28 -17.49 4.24 -0.28
N ASN A 29 -18.56 5.04 -0.27
CA ASN A 29 -19.87 4.63 0.26
C ASN A 29 -20.50 3.52 -0.60
N GLU A 30 -20.49 3.63 -1.93
CA GLU A 30 -20.86 2.55 -2.83
C GLU A 30 -19.99 1.29 -2.58
N GLY A 31 -18.71 1.48 -2.30
CA GLY A 31 -17.80 0.41 -1.96
C GLY A 31 -18.11 -0.26 -0.62
N ASN A 32 -18.56 0.48 0.39
CA ASN A 32 -18.97 -0.08 1.68
C ASN A 32 -20.25 -0.92 1.57
N LEU A 33 -21.14 -0.53 0.66
CA LEU A 33 -22.36 -1.29 0.33
C LEU A 33 -22.07 -2.59 -0.44
N LYS A 34 -20.86 -2.79 -0.95
CA LYS A 34 -20.51 -3.99 -1.74
C LYS A 34 -20.76 -5.31 -1.00
N TYR A 35 -20.64 -5.31 0.32
CA TYR A 35 -20.84 -6.49 1.17
C TYR A 35 -22.13 -6.40 1.99
N ALA A 36 -22.94 -5.35 1.80
CA ALA A 36 -24.23 -5.17 2.45
C ALA A 36 -25.31 -6.02 1.75
N LYS A 37 -26.30 -6.43 2.51
CA LYS A 37 -27.48 -7.15 2.03
C LYS A 37 -28.75 -6.43 2.50
N SER A 38 -29.86 -6.66 1.80
CA SER A 38 -31.16 -6.05 2.12
C SER A 38 -31.74 -6.54 3.46
N ASP A 39 -31.35 -7.74 3.87
CA ASP A 39 -31.77 -8.39 5.12
C ASP A 39 -30.79 -8.19 6.28
N ASP A 40 -29.78 -7.33 6.11
CA ASP A 40 -28.85 -7.00 7.18
C ASP A 40 -29.55 -6.33 8.36
N ILE A 41 -29.31 -6.85 9.56
CA ILE A 41 -29.86 -6.34 10.83
C ILE A 41 -29.27 -4.94 11.08
N ASP A 42 -30.11 -3.98 11.44
CA ASP A 42 -29.68 -2.62 11.75
C ASP A 42 -28.91 -2.58 13.08
N LEU A 43 -28.02 -1.61 13.18
CA LEU A 43 -27.33 -1.32 14.42
C LEU A 43 -28.31 -0.76 15.45
N THR A 44 -28.19 -1.19 16.71
CA THR A 44 -28.95 -0.61 17.81
C THR A 44 -28.50 0.84 18.07
N GLU A 45 -29.34 1.62 18.74
CA GLU A 45 -28.99 3.00 19.11
C GLU A 45 -27.77 3.05 20.07
N GLU A 46 -27.59 2.03 20.90
CA GLU A 46 -26.41 1.90 21.75
C GLU A 46 -25.15 1.66 20.91
N GLN A 47 -25.20 0.78 19.92
CA GLN A 47 -24.11 0.53 18.99
C GLN A 47 -23.76 1.78 18.18
N LYS A 48 -24.75 2.49 17.66
CA LYS A 48 -24.54 3.77 16.95
C LYS A 48 -23.88 4.82 17.83
N ARG A 49 -24.32 4.90 19.10
CA ARG A 49 -23.71 5.82 20.10
C ARG A 49 -22.26 5.45 20.37
N ALA A 50 -21.95 4.18 20.61
CA ALA A 50 -20.57 3.73 20.82
C ALA A 50 -19.66 4.02 19.63
N ILE A 51 -20.14 3.80 18.40
CA ILE A 51 -19.41 4.16 17.18
C ILE A 51 -19.17 5.67 17.13
N LYS A 52 -20.21 6.48 17.38
CA LYS A 52 -20.11 7.94 17.38
C LYS A 52 -19.11 8.42 18.40
N GLU A 53 -19.19 7.98 19.65
CA GLU A 53 -18.28 8.38 20.75
C GLU A 53 -16.81 8.04 20.39
N TYR A 54 -16.55 6.87 19.83
CA TYR A 54 -15.20 6.49 19.43
C TYR A 54 -14.67 7.35 18.26
N TRP A 55 -15.50 7.56 17.20
CA TRP A 55 -15.07 8.23 15.98
C TRP A 55 -15.21 9.76 16.05
N ASP A 56 -15.88 10.32 17.06
CA ASP A 56 -16.12 11.77 17.19
C ASP A 56 -14.81 12.56 17.25
N ARG A 57 -13.76 12.01 17.86
CA ARG A 57 -12.41 12.59 17.89
C ARG A 57 -11.78 12.78 16.49
N TYR A 58 -12.30 12.09 15.48
CA TYR A 58 -11.87 12.17 14.07
C TYR A 58 -12.90 12.88 13.20
N SER A 59 -13.99 13.43 13.75
CA SER A 59 -15.14 14.00 13.01
C SER A 59 -14.77 15.17 12.08
N PHE A 60 -13.68 15.90 12.38
CA PHE A 60 -13.14 16.93 11.50
C PHE A 60 -12.56 16.38 10.18
N ALA A 61 -12.26 15.10 10.11
CA ALA A 61 -11.60 14.45 8.99
C ALA A 61 -12.48 13.38 8.32
N TYR A 62 -13.45 12.84 9.05
CA TYR A 62 -14.28 11.74 8.62
C TYR A 62 -15.68 11.78 9.24
N ASP A 63 -16.69 11.82 8.39
CA ASP A 63 -18.08 11.63 8.82
C ASP A 63 -18.37 10.14 8.94
N VAL A 64 -18.94 9.73 10.07
CA VAL A 64 -19.16 8.31 10.39
C VAL A 64 -20.16 7.69 9.40
N ASP A 65 -19.71 6.63 8.70
CA ASP A 65 -20.56 5.80 7.86
C ASP A 65 -21.04 4.56 8.64
N TYR A 66 -22.22 4.65 9.23
CA TYR A 66 -22.83 3.55 9.98
C TYR A 66 -23.08 2.29 9.12
N ASN A 67 -23.26 2.43 7.80
CA ASN A 67 -23.46 1.30 6.90
C ASN A 67 -22.21 0.40 6.82
N ALA A 68 -21.02 0.98 6.94
CA ALA A 68 -19.80 0.19 7.01
C ALA A 68 -19.81 -0.72 8.26
N PHE A 69 -20.13 -0.16 9.43
CA PHE A 69 -20.19 -0.91 10.68
C PHE A 69 -21.33 -1.92 10.72
N LYS A 70 -22.51 -1.56 10.18
CA LYS A 70 -23.63 -2.50 9.98
C LYS A 70 -23.18 -3.71 9.14
N THR A 71 -22.51 -3.46 8.03
CA THR A 71 -22.00 -4.53 7.15
C THR A 71 -21.00 -5.42 7.88
N PHE A 72 -20.00 -4.83 8.58
CA PHE A 72 -19.01 -5.61 9.31
C PHE A 72 -19.65 -6.45 10.41
N TYR A 73 -20.58 -5.88 11.20
CA TYR A 73 -21.32 -6.60 12.22
C TYR A 73 -22.07 -7.80 11.65
N ASN A 74 -22.86 -7.60 10.59
CA ASN A 74 -23.63 -8.69 9.99
C ASN A 74 -22.75 -9.80 9.39
N ARG A 75 -21.61 -9.44 8.79
CA ARG A 75 -20.69 -10.43 8.18
C ARG A 75 -19.86 -11.18 9.23
N THR A 76 -19.40 -10.52 10.27
CA THR A 76 -18.55 -11.14 11.31
C THR A 76 -19.35 -11.72 12.48
N GLY A 77 -20.50 -11.14 12.80
CA GLY A 77 -21.21 -11.38 14.07
C GLY A 77 -20.58 -10.68 15.25
N VAL A 78 -19.53 -9.85 15.03
CA VAL A 78 -18.79 -9.14 16.08
C VAL A 78 -19.06 -7.65 15.94
N PHE A 79 -19.53 -7.01 17.01
CA PHE A 79 -19.61 -5.56 17.10
C PHE A 79 -18.29 -5.02 17.62
N ASP A 80 -17.65 -4.13 16.84
CA ASP A 80 -16.42 -3.49 17.24
C ASP A 80 -16.30 -2.09 16.58
N VAL A 81 -15.95 -1.08 17.37
CA VAL A 81 -15.77 0.30 16.89
C VAL A 81 -14.46 0.52 16.14
N HIS A 82 -13.51 -0.44 16.22
CA HIS A 82 -12.19 -0.38 15.61
C HIS A 82 -12.16 -0.88 14.16
N PHE A 83 -13.30 -1.27 13.58
CA PHE A 83 -13.37 -1.52 12.15
C PHE A 83 -12.97 -0.27 11.37
N ILE A 84 -12.11 -0.45 10.36
CA ILE A 84 -11.59 0.65 9.54
C ILE A 84 -12.45 0.83 8.29
N PRO A 85 -13.25 1.89 8.18
CA PRO A 85 -13.99 2.21 6.97
C PRO A 85 -13.05 2.42 5.78
N HIS A 86 -13.50 2.02 4.58
CA HIS A 86 -12.66 2.05 3.38
C HIS A 86 -12.08 3.44 3.08
N HIS A 87 -12.88 4.49 3.29
CA HIS A 87 -12.44 5.87 3.09
C HIS A 87 -11.31 6.25 4.05
N VAL A 88 -11.42 5.90 5.33
CA VAL A 88 -10.38 6.16 6.33
C VAL A 88 -9.06 5.48 5.92
N ARG A 89 -9.14 4.21 5.54
CA ARG A 89 -7.96 3.47 5.07
C ARG A 89 -7.33 4.14 3.85
N THR A 90 -8.10 4.47 2.82
CA THR A 90 -7.55 4.98 1.56
C THR A 90 -7.00 6.40 1.68
N LYS A 91 -7.69 7.28 2.43
CA LYS A 91 -7.32 8.69 2.57
C LYS A 91 -6.21 8.92 3.59
N PHE A 92 -6.24 8.21 4.71
CA PHE A 92 -5.38 8.53 5.85
C PHE A 92 -4.28 7.51 6.12
N LEU A 93 -4.53 6.22 5.91
CA LEU A 93 -3.57 5.17 6.25
C LEU A 93 -2.70 4.74 5.06
N SER A 94 -3.31 4.47 3.90
CA SER A 94 -2.58 3.96 2.73
C SER A 94 -1.42 4.86 2.26
N PRO A 95 -1.51 6.19 2.24
CA PRO A 95 -0.40 7.04 1.82
C PRO A 95 0.89 6.85 2.64
N TYR A 96 0.77 6.35 3.87
CA TYR A 96 1.90 6.10 4.78
C TYR A 96 2.28 4.64 4.90
N LEU A 97 1.27 3.75 4.94
CA LEU A 97 1.49 2.32 5.10
C LEU A 97 1.90 1.67 3.78
N THR A 98 1.41 2.19 2.66
CA THR A 98 1.66 1.64 1.32
C THR A 98 1.93 2.75 0.29
N PRO A 99 3.03 3.50 0.41
CA PRO A 99 3.31 4.62 -0.49
C PRO A 99 3.38 4.18 -1.95
N VAL A 100 2.59 4.82 -2.82
CA VAL A 100 2.45 4.47 -4.26
C VAL A 100 3.79 4.45 -4.99
N LYS A 101 4.71 5.33 -4.64
CA LYS A 101 6.05 5.44 -5.27
C LYS A 101 6.89 4.16 -5.21
N TYR A 102 6.64 3.28 -4.23
CA TYR A 102 7.36 2.02 -4.09
C TYR A 102 6.61 0.83 -4.71
N ASN A 103 5.33 1.00 -5.03
CA ASN A 103 4.44 -0.09 -5.36
C ASN A 103 4.70 -0.68 -6.76
N ALA A 104 5.03 0.15 -7.74
CA ALA A 104 5.11 -0.26 -9.16
C ALA A 104 6.07 -1.43 -9.41
N ALA A 105 7.21 -1.47 -8.71
CA ALA A 105 8.19 -2.53 -8.84
C ALA A 105 7.67 -3.89 -8.34
N PHE A 106 6.96 -3.90 -7.21
CA PHE A 106 6.45 -5.13 -6.57
C PHE A 106 5.20 -5.70 -7.23
N GLN A 107 4.43 -4.87 -7.93
CA GLN A 107 3.27 -5.32 -8.70
C GLN A 107 3.63 -5.96 -10.04
N ASN A 108 4.87 -5.80 -10.51
CA ASN A 108 5.32 -6.38 -11.76
C ASN A 108 5.75 -7.84 -11.57
N LYS A 109 4.87 -8.76 -11.97
CA LYS A 109 5.09 -10.21 -11.83
C LYS A 109 6.40 -10.69 -12.48
N ALA A 110 6.88 -10.01 -13.53
CA ALA A 110 8.12 -10.37 -14.22
C ALA A 110 9.36 -10.15 -13.35
N TYR A 111 9.31 -9.20 -12.41
CA TYR A 111 10.43 -8.89 -11.52
C TYR A 111 10.25 -9.44 -10.10
N PHE A 112 9.08 -9.96 -9.76
CA PHE A 112 8.77 -10.41 -8.40
C PHE A 112 9.80 -11.40 -7.87
N SER A 113 10.12 -12.46 -8.61
CA SER A 113 11.11 -13.46 -8.23
C SER A 113 12.55 -12.93 -8.09
N LYS A 114 12.87 -11.79 -8.73
CA LYS A 114 14.16 -11.12 -8.57
C LYS A 114 14.20 -10.26 -7.31
N LEU A 115 13.08 -9.65 -6.96
CA LEU A 115 12.94 -8.82 -5.75
C LEU A 115 12.84 -9.69 -4.49
N MET A 116 12.22 -10.88 -4.61
CA MET A 116 12.07 -11.88 -3.54
C MET A 116 13.04 -13.04 -3.75
N LYS A 117 14.31 -12.75 -4.04
CA LYS A 117 15.30 -13.74 -4.44
C LYS A 117 15.56 -14.82 -3.37
N ASN A 118 15.51 -14.42 -2.10
CA ASN A 118 15.81 -15.29 -0.99
C ASN A 118 14.60 -16.09 -0.51
N GLU A 119 13.41 -15.74 -1.01
CA GLU A 119 12.17 -16.31 -0.53
C GLU A 119 11.58 -17.32 -1.53
N ARG A 120 10.94 -18.36 -1.01
CA ARG A 120 10.32 -19.37 -1.86
C ARG A 120 9.12 -18.81 -2.61
N HIS A 121 9.13 -18.96 -3.93
CA HIS A 121 8.08 -18.55 -4.85
C HIS A 121 7.92 -19.57 -6.00
N PRO A 122 6.83 -19.56 -6.80
CA PRO A 122 6.68 -20.44 -7.95
C PRO A 122 7.83 -20.26 -8.94
N ASN A 123 8.41 -21.38 -9.40
CA ASN A 123 9.53 -21.36 -10.32
C ASN A 123 9.15 -20.63 -11.61
N THR A 124 9.83 -19.54 -11.92
CA THR A 124 9.60 -18.75 -13.15
C THR A 124 10.58 -19.22 -14.21
N ILE A 125 10.08 -19.93 -15.21
CA ILE A 125 10.88 -20.57 -16.29
C ILE A 125 11.17 -19.65 -17.48
N VAL A 126 10.24 -18.74 -17.80
CA VAL A 126 10.39 -17.77 -18.90
C VAL A 126 9.72 -16.45 -18.48
N ARG A 127 10.34 -15.34 -18.86
CA ARG A 127 9.75 -14.00 -18.80
C ARG A 127 9.79 -13.33 -20.15
N LYS A 128 8.77 -12.55 -20.46
CA LYS A 128 8.81 -11.59 -21.55
C LYS A 128 8.63 -10.19 -20.99
N VAL A 129 9.62 -9.33 -21.18
CA VAL A 129 9.63 -7.94 -20.71
C VAL A 129 9.90 -7.03 -21.89
N GLU A 130 8.97 -6.12 -22.17
CA GLU A 130 9.04 -5.22 -23.32
C GLU A 130 9.37 -5.90 -24.65
N GLY A 131 8.88 -7.14 -24.82
CA GLY A 131 9.07 -7.91 -26.04
C GLY A 131 10.32 -8.81 -26.05
N ILE A 132 11.23 -8.66 -25.11
CA ILE A 132 12.46 -9.45 -24.96
C ILE A 132 12.18 -10.64 -24.04
N TYR A 133 12.67 -11.82 -24.40
CA TYR A 133 12.55 -13.04 -23.60
C TYR A 133 13.76 -13.22 -22.71
N TYR A 134 13.52 -13.77 -21.52
CA TYR A 134 14.55 -14.09 -20.53
C TYR A 134 14.26 -15.45 -19.90
N ASN A 135 15.33 -16.17 -19.56
CA ASN A 135 15.28 -17.42 -18.78
C ASN A 135 15.08 -17.18 -17.28
N THR A 136 15.24 -18.22 -16.48
CA THR A 136 15.14 -18.20 -15.02
C THR A 136 16.14 -17.22 -14.39
N GLU A 137 17.36 -17.18 -14.90
CA GLU A 137 18.48 -16.36 -14.40
C GLU A 137 18.42 -14.88 -14.86
N PHE A 138 17.39 -14.50 -15.62
CA PHE A 138 17.28 -13.19 -16.28
C PHE A 138 18.29 -12.97 -17.42
N GLU A 139 18.80 -14.01 -18.02
CA GLU A 139 19.59 -13.92 -19.23
C GLU A 139 18.68 -13.83 -20.46
N ARG A 140 19.07 -12.98 -21.40
CA ARG A 140 18.32 -12.80 -22.64
C ARG A 140 18.43 -14.05 -23.51
N ILE A 141 17.28 -14.55 -23.95
CA ILE A 141 17.19 -15.73 -24.83
C ILE A 141 16.36 -15.42 -26.08
N PRO A 142 16.59 -16.16 -27.18
CA PRO A 142 15.72 -16.15 -28.37
C PRO A 142 14.31 -16.64 -28.04
N LYS A 143 13.32 -16.19 -28.82
CA LYS A 143 11.92 -16.64 -28.66
C LYS A 143 11.79 -18.17 -28.82
N ASP A 144 12.54 -18.78 -29.74
CA ASP A 144 12.44 -20.22 -29.99
C ASP A 144 12.98 -21.02 -28.82
N GLU A 145 14.03 -20.56 -28.16
CA GLU A 145 14.54 -21.12 -26.92
C GLU A 145 13.53 -20.99 -25.78
N ALA A 146 12.88 -19.84 -25.65
CA ALA A 146 11.80 -19.64 -24.63
C ALA A 146 10.64 -20.63 -24.85
N ILE A 147 10.28 -20.91 -26.12
CA ILE A 147 9.25 -21.90 -26.46
C ILE A 147 9.73 -23.31 -26.09
N LYS A 148 10.97 -23.66 -26.47
CA LYS A 148 11.57 -24.98 -26.17
C LYS A 148 11.57 -25.22 -24.64
N ILE A 149 12.05 -24.28 -23.81
CA ILE A 149 12.03 -24.40 -22.35
C ILE A 149 10.62 -24.75 -21.85
N CYS A 150 9.57 -24.09 -22.40
CA CYS A 150 8.20 -24.38 -21.99
C CYS A 150 7.73 -25.77 -22.43
N LEU A 151 8.12 -26.22 -23.63
CA LEU A 151 7.80 -27.58 -24.13
C LEU A 151 8.49 -28.64 -23.28
N ASP A 152 9.79 -28.50 -23.00
CA ASP A 152 10.56 -29.43 -22.16
C ASP A 152 9.92 -29.59 -20.76
N LYS A 153 9.39 -28.49 -20.21
CA LYS A 153 8.65 -28.52 -18.93
C LYS A 153 7.32 -29.29 -19.04
N LEU A 154 6.56 -29.07 -20.08
CA LEU A 154 5.32 -29.81 -20.34
C LEU A 154 5.57 -31.31 -20.57
N GLU A 155 6.64 -31.67 -21.33
CA GLU A 155 7.06 -33.05 -21.55
C GLU A 155 7.51 -33.76 -20.27
N SER A 156 8.08 -33.02 -19.30
CA SER A 156 8.40 -33.53 -17.97
C SER A 156 7.17 -33.77 -17.07
N GLY A 157 5.96 -33.58 -17.58
CA GLY A 157 4.71 -33.74 -16.84
C GLY A 157 4.38 -32.59 -15.87
N ARG A 158 5.07 -31.46 -16.02
CA ARG A 158 4.79 -30.24 -15.23
C ARG A 158 3.84 -29.32 -16.00
N GLU A 159 2.76 -28.91 -15.37
CA GLU A 159 1.90 -27.85 -15.89
C GLU A 159 2.63 -26.51 -15.88
N ILE A 160 2.39 -25.67 -16.88
CA ILE A 160 2.85 -24.28 -16.89
C ILE A 160 1.69 -23.31 -16.77
N VAL A 161 1.95 -22.17 -16.12
CA VAL A 161 0.99 -21.10 -15.89
C VAL A 161 1.51 -19.81 -16.51
N ILE A 162 0.79 -19.25 -17.49
CA ILE A 162 1.16 -18.03 -18.19
C ILE A 162 0.37 -16.86 -17.62
N LYS A 163 1.06 -15.92 -16.98
CA LYS A 163 0.45 -14.79 -16.25
C LYS A 163 0.84 -13.45 -16.89
N PRO A 164 -0.12 -12.63 -17.37
CA PRO A 164 0.20 -11.26 -17.80
C PRO A 164 0.58 -10.41 -16.58
N SER A 165 1.64 -9.61 -16.68
CA SER A 165 2.14 -8.81 -15.55
C SER A 165 1.31 -7.60 -15.21
N GLY A 166 0.50 -7.07 -16.11
CA GLY A 166 -0.29 -5.84 -15.89
C GLY A 166 -1.74 -6.09 -15.48
N LYS A 167 -2.13 -7.33 -15.16
CA LYS A 167 -3.51 -7.68 -14.81
C LYS A 167 -3.59 -8.27 -13.40
N SER A 168 -4.68 -7.95 -12.68
CA SER A 168 -4.99 -8.45 -11.35
C SER A 168 -6.21 -9.37 -11.34
N GLY A 169 -6.44 -10.07 -10.22
CA GLY A 169 -7.63 -10.92 -10.03
C GLY A 169 -7.69 -12.12 -10.98
N GLY A 170 -6.55 -12.72 -11.33
CA GLY A 170 -6.51 -13.90 -12.21
C GLY A 170 -6.86 -13.65 -13.68
N LYS A 171 -7.16 -12.39 -14.07
CA LYS A 171 -7.58 -12.07 -15.45
C LYS A 171 -6.48 -12.37 -16.46
N GLY A 172 -6.79 -13.27 -17.39
CA GLY A 172 -5.89 -13.66 -18.48
C GLY A 172 -4.78 -14.61 -18.03
N VAL A 173 -4.86 -15.25 -16.89
CA VAL A 173 -4.03 -16.38 -16.50
C VAL A 173 -4.46 -17.59 -17.33
N GLU A 174 -3.49 -18.32 -17.89
CA GLU A 174 -3.72 -19.54 -18.68
C GLU A 174 -2.90 -20.69 -18.09
N PHE A 175 -3.55 -21.83 -17.94
CA PHE A 175 -2.96 -23.06 -17.43
C PHE A 175 -2.82 -24.04 -18.60
N MET A 176 -1.65 -24.65 -18.74
CA MET A 176 -1.37 -25.59 -19.83
C MET A 176 -0.64 -26.82 -19.28
N ALA A 177 -1.33 -27.95 -19.26
CA ALA A 177 -0.74 -29.24 -18.92
C ALA A 177 -0.10 -29.92 -20.14
N LYS A 178 -0.56 -29.58 -21.35
CA LYS A 178 -0.02 -30.00 -22.65
C LYS A 178 -0.14 -28.89 -23.66
N ALA A 179 0.81 -28.73 -24.53
CA ALA A 179 0.73 -27.78 -25.62
C ALA A 179 1.67 -28.20 -26.79
N THR A 180 1.26 -27.87 -28.00
CA THR A 180 2.14 -27.89 -29.18
C THR A 180 2.91 -26.57 -29.27
N GLU A 181 4.01 -26.58 -29.99
CA GLU A 181 4.77 -25.36 -30.27
C GLU A 181 3.90 -24.25 -30.90
N ARG A 182 3.03 -24.61 -31.84
CA ARG A 182 2.09 -23.69 -32.48
C ARG A 182 1.16 -23.01 -31.45
N GLN A 183 0.65 -23.77 -30.48
CA GLN A 183 -0.20 -23.25 -29.42
C GLN A 183 0.56 -22.28 -28.50
N LEU A 184 1.78 -22.60 -28.07
CA LEU A 184 2.62 -21.72 -27.27
C LEU A 184 2.97 -20.44 -28.04
N ARG A 185 3.34 -20.52 -29.30
CA ARG A 185 3.61 -19.34 -30.15
C ARG A 185 2.39 -18.44 -30.29
N SER A 186 1.20 -19.00 -30.42
CA SER A 186 -0.06 -18.28 -30.46
C SER A 186 -0.35 -17.61 -29.11
N MET A 187 -0.18 -18.34 -28.01
CA MET A 187 -0.40 -17.84 -26.65
C MET A 187 0.55 -16.67 -26.31
N PHE A 188 1.83 -16.80 -26.64
CA PHE A 188 2.83 -15.74 -26.40
C PHE A 188 2.53 -14.46 -27.19
N ARG A 189 1.92 -14.56 -28.38
CA ARG A 189 1.41 -13.40 -29.13
C ARG A 189 0.22 -12.77 -28.42
N LYS A 190 -0.75 -13.60 -28.00
CA LYS A 190 -1.98 -13.15 -27.29
C LYS A 190 -1.67 -12.43 -25.97
N LYS A 191 -0.63 -12.86 -25.23
CA LYS A 191 -0.21 -12.24 -23.96
C LYS A 191 0.54 -10.91 -24.12
N GLY A 192 1.00 -10.59 -25.31
CA GLY A 192 1.61 -9.30 -25.65
C GLY A 192 3.08 -9.18 -25.23
N ARG A 193 3.44 -8.02 -24.66
CA ARG A 193 4.85 -7.63 -24.43
C ARG A 193 5.37 -7.91 -23.04
N LEU A 194 4.48 -8.20 -22.05
CA LEU A 194 4.85 -8.34 -20.64
C LEU A 194 4.07 -9.48 -19.99
N PHE A 195 4.74 -10.60 -19.75
CA PHE A 195 4.17 -11.76 -19.06
C PHE A 195 5.27 -12.64 -18.44
N VAL A 196 4.86 -13.55 -17.56
CA VAL A 196 5.71 -14.61 -17.02
C VAL A 196 5.09 -15.97 -17.31
N VAL A 197 5.94 -16.98 -17.44
CA VAL A 197 5.59 -18.39 -17.43
C VAL A 197 6.20 -19.01 -16.18
N GLN A 198 5.37 -19.65 -15.38
CA GLN A 198 5.76 -20.31 -14.14
C GLN A 198 5.34 -21.77 -14.17
N GLU A 199 6.01 -22.61 -13.40
CA GLU A 199 5.51 -23.96 -13.13
C GLU A 199 4.20 -23.89 -12.33
N GLY A 200 3.27 -24.80 -12.63
CA GLY A 200 2.05 -24.96 -11.86
C GLY A 200 2.35 -25.42 -10.42
N ILE A 201 1.67 -24.85 -9.47
CA ILE A 201 1.80 -25.22 -8.05
C ILE A 201 1.01 -26.51 -7.82
N ARG A 202 1.65 -27.54 -7.29
CA ARG A 202 0.98 -28.67 -6.68
C ARG A 202 0.82 -28.34 -5.20
N GLN A 203 -0.43 -28.21 -4.77
CA GLN A 203 -0.73 -27.81 -3.39
C GLN A 203 -0.76 -29.03 -2.46
N HIS A 204 -0.52 -28.79 -1.18
CA HIS A 204 -0.64 -29.77 -0.10
C HIS A 204 -2.05 -30.38 -0.08
N GLU A 205 -2.16 -31.70 0.16
CA GLU A 205 -3.42 -32.46 0.12
C GLU A 205 -4.52 -31.83 1.01
N LYS A 206 -4.17 -31.41 2.23
CA LYS A 206 -5.11 -30.75 3.15
C LYS A 206 -5.63 -29.42 2.59
N MET A 207 -4.81 -28.64 1.88
CA MET A 207 -5.26 -27.44 1.20
C MET A 207 -6.16 -27.80 0.00
N ALA A 208 -5.82 -28.87 -0.73
CA ALA A 208 -6.60 -29.36 -1.85
C ALA A 208 -8.00 -29.84 -1.42
N SER A 209 -8.18 -30.35 -0.21
CA SER A 209 -9.49 -30.77 0.30
C SER A 209 -10.53 -29.65 0.35
N LEU A 210 -10.12 -28.37 0.40
CA LEU A 210 -11.04 -27.24 0.33
C LEU A 210 -11.61 -27.06 -1.08
N ASN A 211 -10.76 -27.17 -2.11
CA ASN A 211 -11.10 -27.24 -3.52
C ASN A 211 -9.90 -27.78 -4.30
N GLU A 212 -10.02 -28.96 -4.88
CA GLU A 212 -8.95 -29.60 -5.64
C GLU A 212 -8.65 -28.93 -6.97
N SER A 213 -9.66 -28.28 -7.58
CA SER A 213 -9.51 -27.69 -8.92
C SER A 213 -8.70 -26.39 -8.94
N THR A 214 -8.46 -25.77 -7.77
CA THR A 214 -7.73 -24.50 -7.64
C THR A 214 -6.61 -24.61 -6.62
N VAL A 215 -5.60 -23.75 -6.77
CA VAL A 215 -4.64 -23.52 -5.66
C VAL A 215 -5.33 -22.59 -4.65
N ASN A 216 -5.72 -23.14 -3.50
CA ASN A 216 -6.33 -22.38 -2.43
C ASN A 216 -5.24 -21.59 -1.71
N THR A 217 -5.37 -20.25 -1.63
CA THR A 217 -4.30 -19.41 -1.13
C THR A 217 -4.62 -18.77 0.20
N ILE A 218 -3.60 -18.61 1.03
CA ILE A 218 -3.66 -17.87 2.28
C ILE A 218 -3.41 -16.40 1.95
N ARG A 219 -4.39 -15.53 2.20
CA ARG A 219 -4.19 -14.09 2.26
C ARG A 219 -3.74 -13.73 3.66
N LEU A 220 -2.45 -13.42 3.84
CA LEU A 220 -1.91 -12.94 5.10
C LEU A 220 -1.68 -11.42 5.00
N VAL A 221 -2.19 -10.67 5.96
CA VAL A 221 -1.93 -9.22 6.07
C VAL A 221 -0.89 -9.01 7.14
N THR A 222 0.18 -8.29 6.80
CA THR A 222 1.28 -8.01 7.70
C THR A 222 1.64 -6.54 7.72
N MET A 223 2.23 -6.08 8.82
CA MET A 223 2.70 -4.72 8.99
C MET A 223 4.12 -4.70 9.56
N ILE A 224 4.93 -3.74 9.12
CA ILE A 224 6.16 -3.36 9.83
C ILE A 224 5.84 -2.12 10.67
N HIS A 225 5.80 -2.32 11.98
CA HIS A 225 5.52 -1.28 12.96
C HIS A 225 6.68 -1.19 13.95
N ASP A 226 7.24 0.00 14.11
CA ASP A 226 8.43 0.25 14.94
C ASP A 226 9.55 -0.78 14.74
N HIS A 227 9.86 -1.05 13.44
CA HIS A 227 10.86 -2.02 12.97
C HIS A 227 10.56 -3.50 13.29
N LYS A 228 9.37 -3.80 13.81
CA LYS A 228 8.93 -5.15 14.12
C LYS A 228 7.95 -5.65 13.07
N PHE A 229 8.05 -6.92 12.75
CA PHE A 229 7.04 -7.61 11.95
C PHE A 229 5.81 -7.89 12.81
N VAL A 230 4.64 -7.53 12.29
CA VAL A 230 3.34 -7.73 12.95
C VAL A 230 2.40 -8.42 11.96
N PRO A 231 2.00 -9.68 12.19
CA PRO A 231 0.90 -10.28 11.46
C PRO A 231 -0.41 -9.68 11.98
N LEU A 232 -1.27 -9.22 11.07
CA LEU A 232 -2.52 -8.53 11.43
C LEU A 232 -3.74 -9.43 11.28
N SER A 233 -3.84 -10.14 10.17
CA SER A 233 -4.98 -11.01 9.88
C SER A 233 -4.64 -12.02 8.80
N ALA A 234 -5.35 -13.15 8.82
CA ALA A 234 -5.21 -14.18 7.81
C ALA A 234 -6.57 -14.71 7.37
N LEU A 235 -6.68 -15.11 6.11
CA LEU A 235 -7.85 -15.80 5.56
C LEU A 235 -7.42 -16.75 4.44
N ILE A 236 -8.22 -17.77 4.15
CA ILE A 236 -8.06 -18.60 2.96
C ILE A 236 -9.01 -18.10 1.87
N LYS A 237 -8.50 -17.98 0.66
CA LYS A 237 -9.30 -17.81 -0.55
C LYS A 237 -9.45 -19.19 -1.21
N VAL A 238 -10.70 -19.63 -1.31
CA VAL A 238 -11.07 -20.88 -1.97
C VAL A 238 -11.76 -20.52 -3.29
N GLY A 239 -11.30 -21.08 -4.40
CA GLY A 239 -11.90 -20.81 -5.70
C GLY A 239 -13.28 -21.48 -5.86
N ALA A 240 -14.04 -21.08 -6.89
CA ALA A 240 -15.28 -21.76 -7.27
C ALA A 240 -15.01 -23.18 -7.76
N SER A 241 -15.98 -24.08 -7.65
CA SER A 241 -15.85 -25.52 -7.95
C SER A 241 -15.29 -25.86 -9.36
N SER A 242 -15.48 -24.97 -10.35
CA SER A 242 -14.99 -25.15 -11.71
C SER A 242 -13.86 -24.18 -12.11
N ALA A 243 -13.45 -23.29 -11.19
CA ALA A 243 -12.46 -22.29 -11.48
C ALA A 243 -11.03 -22.86 -11.29
N ARG A 244 -10.09 -22.37 -12.10
CA ARG A 244 -8.65 -22.70 -11.98
C ARG A 244 -7.90 -21.64 -11.16
N VAL A 245 -8.59 -20.56 -10.73
CA VAL A 245 -8.02 -19.45 -9.96
C VAL A 245 -8.86 -19.21 -8.70
N ASP A 246 -8.20 -18.86 -7.60
CA ASP A 246 -8.78 -18.59 -6.28
C ASP A 246 -9.50 -17.24 -6.14
N ASN A 247 -10.08 -16.76 -7.25
CA ASN A 247 -10.71 -15.45 -7.24
C ASN A 247 -12.12 -15.52 -6.62
N TYR A 248 -12.25 -14.94 -5.42
CA TYR A 248 -13.53 -14.79 -4.73
C TYR A 248 -14.65 -14.22 -5.61
N HIS A 249 -14.33 -13.23 -6.47
CA HIS A 249 -15.32 -12.60 -7.37
C HIS A 249 -15.81 -13.51 -8.51
N CYS A 250 -15.28 -14.72 -8.62
CA CYS A 250 -15.73 -15.74 -9.59
C CYS A 250 -16.55 -16.86 -8.92
N GLY A 251 -17.10 -16.64 -7.73
CA GLY A 251 -17.94 -17.63 -7.02
C GLY A 251 -17.20 -18.42 -5.96
N GLY A 252 -16.04 -17.94 -5.51
CA GLY A 252 -15.25 -18.58 -4.45
C GLY A 252 -15.74 -18.25 -3.04
N PHE A 253 -14.98 -18.75 -2.04
CA PHE A 253 -15.27 -18.58 -0.62
C PHE A 253 -14.09 -17.92 0.08
N LEU A 254 -14.40 -17.20 1.18
CA LEU A 254 -13.39 -16.65 2.09
C LEU A 254 -13.57 -17.29 3.46
N ILE A 255 -12.52 -17.90 3.98
CA ILE A 255 -12.49 -18.50 5.30
C ILE A 255 -11.56 -17.67 6.18
N GLY A 256 -12.10 -17.01 7.22
CA GLY A 256 -11.28 -16.27 8.19
C GLY A 256 -10.44 -17.23 9.03
N LEU A 257 -9.21 -16.86 9.34
CA LEU A 257 -8.30 -17.58 10.21
C LEU A 257 -7.93 -16.75 11.43
N ASP A 258 -7.62 -17.42 12.53
CA ASP A 258 -6.80 -16.82 13.58
C ASP A 258 -5.31 -16.81 13.19
N LEU A 259 -4.46 -16.22 14.03
CA LEU A 259 -3.02 -16.16 13.78
C LEU A 259 -2.26 -17.46 14.17
N ASN A 260 -2.98 -18.51 14.53
CA ASN A 260 -2.48 -19.88 14.64
C ASN A 260 -2.83 -20.71 13.39
N GLY A 261 -3.55 -20.14 12.44
CA GLY A 261 -3.97 -20.81 11.21
C GLY A 261 -5.24 -21.65 11.37
N VAL A 262 -6.03 -21.43 12.42
CA VAL A 262 -7.29 -22.12 12.68
C VAL A 262 -8.46 -21.33 12.08
N SER A 263 -9.32 -22.03 11.35
CA SER A 263 -10.45 -21.39 10.67
C SER A 263 -11.57 -20.95 11.62
N ARG A 264 -12.30 -19.93 11.20
CA ARG A 264 -13.64 -19.64 11.71
C ARG A 264 -14.60 -20.80 11.37
N PRO A 265 -15.70 -20.98 12.12
CA PRO A 265 -16.67 -22.06 11.87
C PRO A 265 -17.56 -21.80 10.66
N TYR A 266 -17.18 -20.88 9.78
CA TYR A 266 -17.90 -20.53 8.56
C TYR A 266 -16.99 -19.93 7.50
N ALA A 267 -17.41 -20.01 6.26
CA ALA A 267 -16.89 -19.26 5.13
C ALA A 267 -17.89 -18.20 4.68
N LEU A 268 -17.41 -17.14 4.04
CA LEU A 268 -18.23 -16.14 3.35
C LEU A 268 -18.28 -16.48 1.86
N ALA A 269 -19.46 -16.76 1.34
CA ALA A 269 -19.70 -17.00 -0.08
C ALA A 269 -19.76 -15.68 -0.88
N LEU A 270 -19.77 -15.75 -2.21
CA LEU A 270 -19.81 -14.57 -3.09
C LEU A 270 -21.07 -13.69 -2.88
N ASP A 271 -22.19 -14.29 -2.55
CA ASP A 271 -23.44 -13.61 -2.22
C ASP A 271 -23.44 -13.01 -0.80
N HIS A 272 -22.30 -13.08 -0.13
CA HIS A 272 -22.06 -12.59 1.23
C HIS A 272 -22.81 -13.35 2.33
N ASN A 273 -23.36 -14.54 2.01
CA ASN A 273 -23.88 -15.46 3.01
C ASN A 273 -22.77 -16.18 3.75
N LYS A 274 -22.99 -16.44 5.03
CA LYS A 274 -22.19 -17.39 5.80
C LYS A 274 -22.63 -18.81 5.44
N VAL A 275 -21.67 -19.65 5.15
CA VAL A 275 -21.85 -21.08 4.93
C VAL A 275 -20.93 -21.87 5.85
N THR A 276 -21.41 -22.93 6.45
CA THR A 276 -20.60 -23.77 7.35
C THR A 276 -20.04 -24.99 6.62
N SER A 277 -20.63 -25.36 5.47
CA SER A 277 -20.18 -26.46 4.63
C SER A 277 -19.74 -25.95 3.26
N LEU A 278 -18.59 -26.41 2.78
CA LEU A 278 -18.08 -26.12 1.44
C LEU A 278 -18.57 -27.15 0.42
N PRO A 279 -18.59 -26.83 -0.88
CA PRO A 279 -18.94 -27.78 -1.94
C PRO A 279 -18.08 -29.05 -1.96
N SER A 280 -16.86 -28.99 -1.41
CA SER A 280 -15.96 -30.13 -1.27
C SER A 280 -16.37 -31.11 -0.15
N GLY A 281 -17.38 -30.77 0.66
CA GLY A 281 -17.82 -31.57 1.82
C GLY A 281 -17.11 -31.21 3.12
N VAL A 282 -16.21 -30.22 3.13
CA VAL A 282 -15.58 -29.73 4.39
C VAL A 282 -16.61 -28.96 5.20
N GLU A 283 -16.86 -29.38 6.45
CA GLU A 283 -17.81 -28.80 7.39
C GLU A 283 -17.06 -28.03 8.50
N LEU A 284 -16.99 -26.70 8.36
CA LEU A 284 -16.16 -25.85 9.22
C LEU A 284 -16.70 -25.66 10.64
N ASP A 285 -18.00 -25.87 10.86
CA ASP A 285 -18.68 -25.79 12.16
C ASP A 285 -18.54 -27.08 12.98
N LYS A 286 -18.29 -28.21 12.32
CA LYS A 286 -18.04 -29.49 12.98
C LYS A 286 -16.58 -29.66 13.38
N GLU A 287 -15.67 -29.31 12.47
CA GLU A 287 -14.23 -29.39 12.71
C GLU A 287 -13.53 -28.16 12.10
N PRO A 288 -12.87 -27.35 12.93
CA PRO A 288 -12.11 -26.22 12.40
C PRO A 288 -11.00 -26.68 11.43
N PHE A 289 -10.92 -26.05 10.28
CA PHE A 289 -9.85 -26.30 9.35
C PHE A 289 -8.55 -25.67 9.86
N VAL A 290 -7.50 -26.48 10.02
CA VAL A 290 -6.19 -26.02 10.46
C VAL A 290 -5.24 -26.02 9.26
N VAL A 291 -4.71 -24.85 8.92
CA VAL A 291 -3.73 -24.68 7.83
C VAL A 291 -2.44 -25.43 8.16
N PRO A 292 -1.96 -26.33 7.29
CA PRO A 292 -0.71 -27.04 7.54
C PRO A 292 0.48 -26.06 7.60
N ASN A 293 1.38 -26.28 8.57
CA ASN A 293 2.62 -25.52 8.73
C ASN A 293 2.43 -23.97 8.78
N PHE A 294 1.34 -23.47 9.38
CA PHE A 294 1.03 -22.03 9.38
C PHE A 294 2.14 -21.19 10.04
N SER A 295 2.87 -21.71 11.00
CA SER A 295 4.04 -21.03 11.58
C SER A 295 5.13 -20.73 10.55
N LYS A 296 5.34 -21.63 9.56
CA LYS A 296 6.26 -21.39 8.45
C LYS A 296 5.73 -20.33 7.47
N VAL A 297 4.39 -20.22 7.34
CA VAL A 297 3.77 -19.13 6.56
C VAL A 297 4.10 -17.78 7.17
N LEU A 298 4.00 -17.67 8.50
CA LEU A 298 4.35 -16.44 9.23
C LEU A 298 5.83 -16.11 9.10
N GLU A 299 6.72 -17.09 9.23
CA GLU A 299 8.18 -16.88 9.12
C GLU A 299 8.57 -16.48 7.69
N LEU A 300 8.04 -17.16 6.66
CA LEU A 300 8.27 -16.79 5.25
C LEU A 300 7.85 -15.33 4.98
N ALA A 301 6.65 -14.96 5.42
CA ALA A 301 6.15 -13.59 5.25
C ALA A 301 6.97 -12.56 6.05
N LYS A 302 7.47 -12.94 7.22
CA LYS A 302 8.34 -12.09 8.04
C LYS A 302 9.67 -11.82 7.35
N CYS A 303 10.36 -12.87 6.89
CA CYS A 303 11.61 -12.73 6.15
C CYS A 303 11.41 -11.82 4.92
N ALA A 304 10.40 -12.12 4.09
CA ALA A 304 10.08 -11.35 2.90
C ALA A 304 9.74 -9.88 3.20
N HIS A 305 8.94 -9.61 4.25
CA HIS A 305 8.52 -8.25 4.58
C HIS A 305 9.66 -7.39 5.13
N LEU A 306 10.57 -7.99 5.89
CA LEU A 306 11.74 -7.29 6.43
C LEU A 306 12.73 -6.87 5.35
N GLU A 307 12.76 -7.54 4.19
CA GLU A 307 13.56 -7.11 3.03
C GLU A 307 13.01 -5.84 2.34
N ILE A 308 11.70 -5.53 2.53
CA ILE A 308 11.02 -4.40 1.88
C ILE A 308 10.30 -3.47 2.86
N PRO A 309 10.96 -2.99 3.92
CA PRO A 309 10.32 -2.25 5.03
C PRO A 309 9.74 -0.89 4.63
N MET A 310 10.02 -0.41 3.40
CA MET A 310 9.42 0.80 2.84
C MET A 310 7.92 0.64 2.52
N LEU A 311 7.43 -0.59 2.34
CA LEU A 311 6.02 -0.94 2.25
C LEU A 311 5.59 -1.46 3.62
N LYS A 312 5.11 -0.57 4.48
CA LYS A 312 4.82 -0.90 5.89
C LYS A 312 3.66 -1.85 6.09
N MET A 313 2.80 -2.04 5.08
CA MET A 313 1.68 -2.99 5.13
C MET A 313 1.58 -3.72 3.80
N LEU A 314 1.47 -5.04 3.86
CA LEU A 314 1.38 -5.91 2.69
C LEU A 314 0.31 -6.97 2.87
N TYR A 315 -0.26 -7.38 1.75
CA TYR A 315 -1.23 -8.47 1.61
C TYR A 315 -0.55 -9.55 0.76
N TRP A 316 -0.12 -10.61 1.43
CA TRP A 316 0.56 -11.74 0.82
C TRP A 316 -0.45 -12.75 0.31
N ASP A 317 -0.25 -13.30 -0.88
CA ASP A 317 -0.93 -14.51 -1.34
C ASP A 317 0.09 -15.64 -1.29
N ILE A 318 -0.14 -16.59 -0.37
CA ILE A 318 0.77 -17.69 -0.06
C ILE A 318 0.06 -19.01 -0.30
N ALA A 319 0.71 -19.94 -1.02
CA ALA A 319 0.27 -21.31 -1.15
C ALA A 319 1.11 -22.23 -0.25
N ILE A 320 0.57 -23.42 0.05
CA ILE A 320 1.33 -24.52 0.66
C ILE A 320 1.57 -25.54 -0.44
N GLY A 321 2.85 -25.83 -0.70
CA GLY A 321 3.26 -26.83 -1.70
C GLY A 321 2.95 -28.27 -1.27
N GLU A 322 3.05 -29.23 -2.19
CA GLU A 322 2.86 -30.68 -1.95
C GLU A 322 3.80 -31.22 -0.85
N ASP A 323 4.94 -30.57 -0.68
CA ASP A 323 5.96 -30.88 0.34
C ASP A 323 5.65 -30.24 1.71
N GLY A 324 4.51 -29.56 1.86
CA GLY A 324 4.10 -28.84 3.07
C GLY A 324 4.81 -27.52 3.30
N GLU A 325 5.68 -27.06 2.39
CA GLU A 325 6.39 -25.80 2.53
C GLU A 325 5.61 -24.65 1.88
N PRO A 326 5.53 -23.47 2.53
CA PRO A 326 4.85 -22.31 1.98
C PRO A 326 5.66 -21.66 0.85
N LEU A 327 4.96 -21.03 -0.09
CA LEU A 327 5.56 -20.25 -1.19
C LEU A 327 4.73 -18.99 -1.49
N ILE A 328 5.39 -17.86 -1.71
CA ILE A 328 4.75 -16.58 -1.99
C ILE A 328 4.37 -16.51 -3.47
N ILE A 329 3.08 -16.39 -3.76
CA ILE A 329 2.58 -16.21 -5.14
C ILE A 329 2.69 -14.75 -5.57
N GLU A 330 2.27 -13.83 -4.69
CA GLU A 330 2.35 -12.38 -4.92
C GLU A 330 2.29 -11.59 -3.61
N ALA A 331 2.80 -10.36 -3.63
CA ALA A 331 2.65 -9.38 -2.58
C ALA A 331 1.86 -8.17 -3.11
N ASN A 332 0.77 -7.84 -2.45
CA ASN A 332 -0.10 -6.73 -2.81
C ASN A 332 0.00 -5.63 -1.78
N SER A 333 0.33 -4.41 -2.19
CA SER A 333 0.34 -3.24 -1.29
C SER A 333 -1.06 -2.64 -1.11
N HIS A 334 -2.01 -2.94 -2.00
CA HIS A 334 -3.38 -2.43 -1.99
C HIS A 334 -4.39 -3.59 -2.02
N GLY A 335 -4.48 -4.35 -0.92
CA GLY A 335 -5.51 -5.37 -0.73
C GLY A 335 -6.89 -4.75 -0.43
N ASP A 336 -7.97 -5.50 -0.68
CA ASP A 336 -9.32 -5.09 -0.24
C ASP A 336 -9.47 -5.31 1.27
N THR A 337 -9.32 -4.22 2.01
CA THR A 337 -9.44 -4.21 3.48
C THR A 337 -10.85 -4.64 3.94
N ARG A 338 -11.88 -4.34 3.14
CA ARG A 338 -13.26 -4.73 3.48
C ARG A 338 -13.39 -6.24 3.41
N MET A 339 -12.92 -6.84 2.31
CA MET A 339 -12.89 -8.30 2.15
C MET A 339 -12.20 -8.99 3.32
N THR A 340 -11.09 -8.43 3.80
CA THR A 340 -10.40 -8.97 4.96
C THR A 340 -11.26 -8.82 6.22
N GLN A 341 -11.73 -7.63 6.53
CA GLN A 341 -12.45 -7.35 7.77
C GLN A 341 -13.80 -8.09 7.88
N VAL A 342 -14.51 -8.35 6.79
CA VAL A 342 -15.80 -9.10 6.82
C VAL A 342 -15.64 -10.56 7.23
N VAL A 343 -14.44 -11.10 7.26
CA VAL A 343 -14.18 -12.49 7.68
C VAL A 343 -13.23 -12.61 8.86
N THR A 344 -12.36 -11.61 9.10
CA THR A 344 -11.35 -11.70 10.17
C THR A 344 -11.64 -10.80 11.37
N GLY A 345 -12.44 -9.75 11.21
CA GLY A 345 -12.64 -8.69 12.21
C GLY A 345 -11.81 -7.44 11.93
N PRO A 346 -11.67 -6.53 12.91
CA PRO A 346 -10.90 -5.28 12.77
C PRO A 346 -9.49 -5.51 12.27
N LEU A 347 -9.09 -4.77 11.21
CA LEU A 347 -7.84 -5.03 10.49
C LEU A 347 -6.58 -4.80 11.31
N LEU A 348 -6.56 -3.72 12.10
CA LEU A 348 -5.33 -3.24 12.76
C LEU A 348 -5.19 -3.74 14.21
N GLY A 349 -6.23 -4.42 14.74
CA GLY A 349 -6.24 -4.94 16.10
C GLY A 349 -5.88 -3.87 17.14
N GLU A 350 -4.98 -4.18 18.04
CA GLU A 350 -4.48 -3.27 19.10
C GLU A 350 -3.76 -2.02 18.58
N TYR A 351 -3.31 -2.02 17.34
CA TYR A 351 -2.63 -0.86 16.73
C TYR A 351 -3.58 0.19 16.16
N THR A 352 -4.91 -0.03 16.24
CA THR A 352 -5.91 0.83 15.60
C THR A 352 -5.83 2.26 16.12
N ASP A 353 -5.89 2.45 17.42
CA ASP A 353 -5.87 3.79 18.05
C ASP A 353 -4.59 4.54 17.74
N GLU A 354 -3.44 3.90 17.94
CA GLU A 354 -2.14 4.53 17.69
C GLU A 354 -2.01 4.98 16.22
N LEU A 355 -2.41 4.14 15.26
CA LEU A 355 -2.26 4.46 13.86
C LEU A 355 -3.26 5.53 13.40
N LEU A 356 -4.50 5.50 13.90
CA LEU A 356 -5.48 6.56 13.62
C LEU A 356 -5.03 7.89 14.24
N ASP A 357 -4.58 7.90 15.48
CA ASP A 357 -4.06 9.10 16.13
C ASP A 357 -2.83 9.64 15.39
N LYS A 358 -1.90 8.78 15.02
CA LYS A 358 -0.69 9.16 14.30
C LYS A 358 -0.98 9.77 12.93
N TYR A 359 -1.86 9.15 12.16
CA TYR A 359 -2.06 9.51 10.74
C TYR A 359 -3.26 10.42 10.49
N ILE A 360 -4.22 10.49 11.41
CA ILE A 360 -5.36 11.42 11.33
C ILE A 360 -5.12 12.62 12.23
N LEU A 361 -5.06 12.44 13.57
CA LEU A 361 -4.88 13.54 14.51
C LEU A 361 -3.54 14.24 14.32
N GLY A 362 -2.47 13.48 14.09
CA GLY A 362 -1.14 14.04 13.84
C GLY A 362 -1.12 15.03 12.68
N ARG A 363 -1.94 14.82 11.63
CA ARG A 363 -2.13 15.77 10.52
C ARG A 363 -2.90 17.02 10.94
N TYR A 364 -3.96 16.83 11.70
CA TYR A 364 -4.82 17.92 12.14
C TYR A 364 -4.11 18.82 13.13
N TYR A 365 -3.51 18.27 14.18
CA TYR A 365 -2.76 19.04 15.16
C TYR A 365 -1.51 19.71 14.58
N LYS A 366 -0.93 19.15 13.53
CA LYS A 366 0.17 19.79 12.78
C LYS A 366 -0.28 21.05 12.05
N ARG A 367 -1.51 21.13 11.56
CA ARG A 367 -2.07 22.36 10.94
C ARG A 367 -2.46 23.43 11.95
N HIS A 368 -2.83 23.04 13.19
CA HIS A 368 -3.40 23.93 14.20
C HIS A 368 -2.54 24.17 15.44
N ALA A 369 -1.53 23.35 15.71
CA ALA A 369 -0.53 23.66 16.72
C ALA A 369 0.26 24.91 16.30
N ASN A 370 0.73 25.73 17.26
CA ASN A 370 1.44 27.01 17.10
C ASN A 370 2.63 27.02 16.11
N TYR A 371 2.89 25.94 15.42
CA TYR A 371 3.83 25.75 14.33
C TYR A 371 3.03 25.69 13.03
N ASN A 372 3.06 26.75 12.24
CA ASN A 372 2.47 26.79 10.88
C ASN A 372 3.26 25.89 9.90
N TYR A 373 3.70 24.71 10.32
CA TYR A 373 4.51 23.81 9.52
C TYR A 373 3.80 22.49 9.29
N ASN A 374 3.77 22.04 8.04
CA ASN A 374 3.58 20.64 7.70
C ASN A 374 4.96 19.99 7.60
N TYR A 375 5.13 18.75 8.02
CA TYR A 375 6.43 18.08 8.02
C TYR A 375 6.30 16.57 7.80
N HIS A 376 7.34 15.98 7.22
CA HIS A 376 7.53 14.53 7.17
C HIS A 376 8.30 14.10 8.42
N GLU A 377 7.77 13.12 9.15
CA GLU A 377 8.44 12.52 10.29
C GLU A 377 9.12 11.22 9.85
N TYR A 378 10.44 11.17 10.03
CA TYR A 378 11.27 9.99 9.85
C TYR A 378 11.64 9.40 11.21
N TYR A 379 12.29 8.22 11.19
CA TYR A 379 12.72 7.56 12.42
C TYR A 379 13.60 8.46 13.30
N ASP A 380 14.58 9.12 12.69
CA ASP A 380 15.64 9.87 13.34
C ASP A 380 15.54 11.39 13.13
N HIS A 381 14.71 11.87 12.21
CA HIS A 381 14.64 13.28 11.85
C HIS A 381 13.27 13.72 11.32
N ILE A 382 13.16 15.03 11.10
CA ILE A 382 11.99 15.72 10.52
C ILE A 382 12.44 16.50 9.28
N GLU A 383 11.61 16.47 8.23
CA GLU A 383 11.74 17.36 7.07
C GLU A 383 10.50 18.27 6.97
N ILE A 384 10.69 19.58 6.81
CA ILE A 384 9.58 20.54 6.67
C ILE A 384 8.98 20.43 5.27
N GLU A 385 7.74 20.00 5.17
CA GLU A 385 6.99 19.85 3.90
C GLU A 385 6.40 21.17 3.41
N ALA A 386 5.80 21.96 4.33
CA ALA A 386 5.20 23.25 3.98
C ALA A 386 5.15 24.20 5.19
N TYR A 387 5.12 25.50 4.90
CA TYR A 387 4.88 26.57 5.86
C TYR A 387 3.71 27.44 5.43
N ASP A 388 2.62 27.41 6.17
CA ASP A 388 1.38 28.14 5.88
C ASP A 388 1.25 29.45 6.65
N GLY A 389 2.27 29.82 7.44
CA GLY A 389 2.26 31.02 8.28
C GLY A 389 2.54 32.33 7.51
N ARG A 390 2.21 33.47 8.15
CA ARG A 390 2.39 34.82 7.60
C ARG A 390 3.34 35.72 8.41
N LYS A 391 4.17 35.11 9.29
CA LYS A 391 5.12 35.87 10.10
C LYS A 391 6.23 36.48 9.24
N LYS A 392 6.62 37.74 9.55
CA LYS A 392 7.75 38.39 8.87
C LYS A 392 9.08 37.71 9.19
N THR A 393 9.27 37.26 10.45
CA THR A 393 10.43 36.46 10.86
C THR A 393 9.94 35.06 11.19
N VAL A 394 10.49 34.07 10.51
CA VAL A 394 10.16 32.66 10.68
C VAL A 394 11.36 31.96 11.30
N LYS A 395 11.16 31.41 12.49
CA LYS A 395 12.15 30.55 13.16
C LYS A 395 11.72 29.10 13.01
N VAL A 396 12.44 28.33 12.18
CA VAL A 396 12.21 26.90 12.04
C VAL A 396 12.67 26.21 13.34
N PRO A 397 11.82 25.38 13.95
CA PRO A 397 12.17 24.70 15.20
C PRO A 397 13.35 23.74 15.00
N ALA A 398 14.26 23.69 15.98
CA ALA A 398 15.40 22.78 15.93
C ALA A 398 14.98 21.30 16.09
N LYS A 399 13.90 21.06 16.82
CA LYS A 399 13.32 19.74 17.05
C LYS A 399 11.79 19.82 16.97
N ILE A 400 11.18 18.77 16.45
CA ILE A 400 9.75 18.50 16.50
C ILE A 400 9.57 17.09 17.04
N LYS A 401 8.76 16.91 18.09
CA LYS A 401 8.59 15.62 18.80
C LYS A 401 9.92 14.97 19.22
N GLY A 402 10.88 15.78 19.67
CA GLY A 402 12.19 15.32 20.11
C GLY A 402 13.20 15.02 18.97
N LYS A 403 12.76 14.93 17.72
CA LYS A 403 13.59 14.61 16.55
C LYS A 403 14.15 15.90 15.91
N PRO A 404 15.40 15.94 15.44
CA PRO A 404 15.98 17.09 14.78
C PRO A 404 15.28 17.40 13.46
N VAL A 405 15.12 18.67 13.11
CA VAL A 405 14.69 19.13 11.80
C VAL A 405 15.90 19.25 10.91
N THR A 406 15.98 18.45 9.84
CA THR A 406 17.21 18.32 9.02
C THR A 406 17.05 18.81 7.58
N ALA A 407 15.83 18.98 7.08
CA ALA A 407 15.62 19.42 5.72
C ALA A 407 14.40 20.34 5.56
N ILE A 408 14.47 21.19 4.55
CA ILE A 408 13.36 21.94 3.99
C ILE A 408 13.02 21.27 2.65
N CYS A 409 11.78 20.77 2.51
CA CYS A 409 11.34 20.05 1.31
C CYS A 409 11.15 20.97 0.10
N GLU A 410 10.87 20.35 -1.04
CA GLU A 410 10.51 21.06 -2.27
C GLU A 410 9.28 21.96 -2.03
N THR A 411 9.35 23.22 -2.54
CA THR A 411 8.29 24.23 -2.45
C THR A 411 7.78 24.59 -1.05
N ALA A 412 8.45 24.16 0.02
CA ALA A 412 7.99 24.28 1.41
C ALA A 412 7.57 25.70 1.85
N PHE A 413 8.24 26.73 1.35
CA PHE A 413 7.95 28.14 1.61
C PHE A 413 7.54 28.91 0.35
N ALA A 414 7.28 28.22 -0.76
CA ALA A 414 7.04 28.82 -2.05
C ALA A 414 5.96 29.91 -2.02
N HIS A 415 6.20 31.01 -2.76
CA HIS A 415 5.26 32.12 -2.93
C HIS A 415 4.85 32.87 -1.65
N ASN A 416 5.54 32.65 -0.53
CA ASN A 416 5.26 33.38 0.71
C ASN A 416 5.85 34.79 0.67
N LYS A 417 5.02 35.77 0.40
CA LYS A 417 5.42 37.19 0.30
C LYS A 417 5.50 37.91 1.65
N SER A 418 5.12 37.26 2.75
CA SER A 418 5.14 37.87 4.09
C SER A 418 6.49 37.70 4.78
N ILE A 419 7.27 36.71 4.41
CA ILE A 419 8.52 36.36 5.08
C ILE A 419 9.61 37.35 4.66
N VAL A 420 10.26 37.95 5.67
CA VAL A 420 11.42 38.86 5.50
C VAL A 420 12.70 38.19 5.95
N LYS A 421 12.61 37.37 7.02
CA LYS A 421 13.77 36.66 7.61
C LYS A 421 13.41 35.22 7.95
N VAL A 422 14.31 34.31 7.62
CA VAL A 422 14.22 32.88 8.00
C VAL A 422 15.42 32.54 8.87
N ILE A 423 15.16 31.91 10.01
CA ILE A 423 16.18 31.40 10.94
C ILE A 423 16.05 29.87 10.92
N LEU A 424 17.02 29.22 10.33
CA LEU A 424 17.12 27.76 10.24
C LEU A 424 17.95 27.22 11.43
N PRO A 425 17.60 26.04 11.97
CA PRO A 425 18.42 25.38 13.00
C PRO A 425 19.72 24.85 12.37
N LYS A 426 20.75 24.67 13.20
CA LYS A 426 22.05 24.13 12.78
C LYS A 426 21.95 22.78 12.09
N SER A 427 20.97 21.96 12.47
CA SER A 427 20.74 20.60 11.95
C SER A 427 20.30 20.55 10.48
N ILE A 428 19.94 21.67 9.84
CA ILE A 428 19.54 21.65 8.42
C ILE A 428 20.74 21.30 7.54
N THR A 429 20.60 20.23 6.77
CA THR A 429 21.58 19.74 5.81
C THR A 429 21.16 19.95 4.36
N LYS A 430 19.84 20.06 4.11
CA LYS A 430 19.26 20.10 2.76
C LYS A 430 18.16 21.14 2.64
N ILE A 431 18.17 21.87 1.52
CA ILE A 431 17.08 22.73 1.06
C ILE A 431 16.62 22.22 -0.30
N GLY A 432 15.34 21.90 -0.43
CA GLY A 432 14.74 21.30 -1.61
C GLY A 432 14.62 22.21 -2.81
N VAL A 433 14.23 21.63 -3.95
CA VAL A 433 13.97 22.35 -5.20
C VAL A 433 12.86 23.38 -4.95
N ARG A 434 13.06 24.61 -5.43
CA ARG A 434 12.08 25.73 -5.32
C ARG A 434 11.54 25.99 -3.90
N ALA A 435 12.26 25.58 -2.85
CA ALA A 435 11.80 25.65 -1.46
C ALA A 435 11.32 27.06 -1.04
N PHE A 436 11.96 28.12 -1.53
CA PHE A 436 11.63 29.53 -1.29
C PHE A 436 11.30 30.28 -2.58
N VAL A 437 10.91 29.61 -3.66
CA VAL A 437 10.62 30.25 -4.94
C VAL A 437 9.60 31.39 -4.77
N SER A 438 9.84 32.54 -5.39
CA SER A 438 8.96 33.72 -5.32
C SER A 438 8.68 34.27 -3.91
N CYS A 439 9.54 34.04 -2.94
CA CYS A 439 9.55 34.73 -1.65
C CYS A 439 10.14 36.14 -1.83
N SER A 440 9.41 37.02 -2.52
CA SER A 440 9.93 38.31 -2.98
C SER A 440 10.32 39.26 -1.85
N SER A 441 9.77 39.12 -0.64
CA SER A 441 10.13 39.92 0.54
C SER A 441 11.27 39.35 1.36
N LEU A 442 11.75 38.13 1.09
CA LEU A 442 12.82 37.49 1.86
C LEU A 442 14.14 38.23 1.66
N ARG A 443 14.69 38.76 2.77
CA ARG A 443 15.96 39.52 2.81
C ARG A 443 17.10 38.73 3.41
N GLU A 444 16.83 37.90 4.42
CA GLU A 444 17.85 37.22 5.21
C GLU A 444 17.51 35.78 5.49
N ILE A 445 18.51 34.89 5.39
CA ILE A 445 18.49 33.50 5.79
C ILE A 445 19.88 33.12 6.32
N ASN A 446 19.95 32.44 7.47
CA ASN A 446 21.22 32.16 8.17
C ASN A 446 21.92 30.88 7.70
N LEU A 447 22.21 30.73 6.42
CA LEU A 447 22.83 29.51 5.87
C LEU A 447 24.20 29.19 6.49
N LYS A 448 24.99 30.18 6.83
CA LYS A 448 26.33 30.01 7.45
C LYS A 448 26.31 29.29 8.79
N GLU A 449 25.20 29.39 9.51
CA GLU A 449 25.00 28.80 10.84
C GLU A 449 24.48 27.36 10.78
N THR A 450 24.25 26.82 9.57
CA THR A 450 23.66 25.51 9.35
C THR A 450 24.68 24.52 8.78
N LEU A 451 24.34 23.23 8.81
CA LEU A 451 25.09 22.18 8.13
C LEU A 451 24.68 22.01 6.67
N THR A 452 24.00 23.02 6.07
CA THR A 452 23.47 22.92 4.71
C THR A 452 24.60 22.71 3.70
N ASN A 453 24.56 21.58 3.03
CA ASN A 453 25.50 21.18 1.98
C ASN A 453 24.83 20.91 0.64
N LYS A 454 23.49 20.95 0.58
CA LYS A 454 22.71 20.68 -0.62
C LYS A 454 21.56 21.67 -0.75
N ILE A 455 21.57 22.46 -1.84
CA ILE A 455 20.51 23.41 -2.20
C ILE A 455 19.98 23.03 -3.58
N GLY A 456 18.69 22.72 -3.65
CA GLY A 456 17.99 22.32 -4.86
C GLY A 456 17.92 23.42 -5.93
N THR A 457 17.62 23.02 -7.16
CA THR A 457 17.44 23.93 -8.30
C THR A 457 16.34 24.95 -7.97
N ASP A 458 16.55 26.23 -8.33
CA ASP A 458 15.60 27.32 -8.15
C ASP A 458 15.09 27.54 -6.72
N ALA A 459 15.77 26.98 -5.69
CA ALA A 459 15.34 27.08 -4.30
C ALA A 459 15.01 28.52 -3.86
N PHE A 460 15.76 29.51 -4.39
CA PHE A 460 15.58 30.93 -4.10
C PHE A 460 15.27 31.76 -5.38
N TYR A 461 14.73 31.13 -6.41
CA TYR A 461 14.35 31.83 -7.63
C TYR A 461 13.27 32.89 -7.34
N GLN A 462 13.40 34.08 -7.91
CA GLN A 462 12.54 35.23 -7.65
C GLN A 462 12.50 35.74 -6.18
N CYS A 463 13.51 35.44 -5.36
CA CYS A 463 13.72 36.11 -4.07
C CYS A 463 14.44 37.46 -4.30
N SER A 464 13.74 38.43 -4.88
CA SER A 464 14.33 39.71 -5.36
C SER A 464 14.98 40.55 -4.27
N SER A 465 14.44 40.50 -3.03
CA SER A 465 14.95 41.26 -1.88
C SER A 465 16.12 40.59 -1.13
N LEU A 466 16.56 39.42 -1.53
CA LEU A 466 17.59 38.66 -0.81
C LEU A 466 18.96 39.39 -0.87
N LYS A 467 19.59 39.60 0.30
CA LYS A 467 20.90 40.31 0.43
C LYS A 467 21.99 39.59 -0.35
N SER A 468 22.99 40.36 -0.84
CA SER A 468 24.09 39.86 -1.64
C SER A 468 24.90 38.76 -0.95
N GLY A 469 25.18 38.88 0.37
CA GLY A 469 25.87 37.86 1.14
C GLY A 469 25.17 36.51 1.12
N ASN A 470 23.84 36.47 1.26
CA ASN A 470 23.07 35.22 1.16
C ASN A 470 23.08 34.63 -0.25
N LYS A 471 23.10 35.49 -1.29
CA LYS A 471 23.23 35.02 -2.68
C LYS A 471 24.58 34.34 -2.91
N ALA A 472 25.67 34.93 -2.36
CA ALA A 472 26.99 34.34 -2.43
C ALA A 472 27.07 32.97 -1.72
N ASP A 473 26.49 32.85 -0.52
CA ASP A 473 26.42 31.58 0.22
C ASP A 473 25.71 30.48 -0.56
N ILE A 474 24.57 30.83 -1.20
CA ILE A 474 23.79 29.88 -2.02
C ILE A 474 24.63 29.37 -3.20
N VAL A 475 25.37 30.27 -3.88
CA VAL A 475 26.22 29.90 -5.00
C VAL A 475 27.38 29.00 -4.53
N ALA A 476 28.00 29.32 -3.39
CA ALA A 476 29.08 28.54 -2.83
C ALA A 476 28.64 27.11 -2.48
N ILE A 477 27.50 26.97 -1.78
CA ILE A 477 26.96 25.66 -1.39
C ILE A 477 26.57 24.82 -2.63
N ARG A 478 25.98 25.43 -3.65
CA ARG A 478 25.63 24.74 -4.92
C ARG A 478 26.85 24.21 -5.67
N LYS A 479 28.02 24.86 -5.54
CA LYS A 479 29.29 24.42 -6.13
C LYS A 479 29.99 23.35 -5.27
N GLY A 480 29.40 22.84 -4.23
CA GLY A 480 29.98 21.84 -3.33
C GLY A 480 30.83 22.41 -2.21
N GLY A 481 30.86 23.75 -2.05
CA GLY A 481 31.54 24.45 -0.95
C GLY A 481 30.63 24.62 0.29
N LYS A 482 31.24 25.06 1.41
CA LYS A 482 30.49 25.58 2.57
C LYS A 482 30.13 27.05 2.32
N ALA A 483 29.08 27.55 3.02
CA ALA A 483 28.79 28.98 3.03
C ALA A 483 30.04 29.78 3.40
N LEU A 484 30.32 30.88 2.66
CA LEU A 484 31.54 31.65 2.81
C LEU A 484 31.68 32.19 4.24
N SER A 485 32.75 31.78 4.95
CA SER A 485 33.16 32.46 6.17
C SER A 485 33.67 33.86 5.83
N LYS A 486 33.26 34.89 6.59
CA LYS A 486 33.90 36.18 6.51
C LYS A 486 35.31 36.06 7.07
#